data_de07c6ec1a8213ce865a6f2049987122
#
_entry.id   de07c6ec1a8213ce865a6f2049987122
#
_cell.length_a   1.000
_cell.length_b   1.000
_cell.length_c   1.000
_cell.angle_alpha   90.00
_cell.angle_beta   90.00
_cell.angle_gamma   90.00
#
_symmetry.space_group_name_H-M   'P 1'
#
loop_
_entity.id
_entity.type
_entity.pdbx_description
1 polymer ?
#
loop_
_entity_poly.entity_id
_entity_poly.type
_entity_poly.pdbx_seq_one_letter_code
_entity_poly.pdbx_strand_id
1 'polypeptide(L)'
;MKRRFGLAAVWCICTIVVDGSVATSQPASAEYQVKAAFLYNFAKFVEWPPQAFPSPDSPFTICLAGDPFEGALDRTVQGELLDRRPLMVRRIIPAEDLRGCQMIYVAPNENRRSAEIIDAAANSPILTVGETDSFINEGGIIRFVRSGGRIHFQINPDAAERASLRVSARLLRLADIVRPRQGAGVIR
;
A
#
# COMPACT_ATOMS: atom_id res chain seq x y z
N MET A 1 -79.61 -1.11 -42.61
CA MET A 1 -78.86 -0.42 -41.57
C MET A 1 -78.12 -1.48 -40.74
N LYS A 2 -76.83 -1.69 -40.97
CA LYS A 2 -75.97 -2.63 -40.19
C LYS A 2 -74.62 -1.93 -39.94
N ARG A 3 -74.46 -1.51 -38.69
CA ARG A 3 -73.15 -0.93 -38.19
C ARG A 3 -72.23 -2.07 -37.91
N ARG A 4 -71.04 -2.03 -38.51
CA ARG A 4 -69.90 -2.90 -38.19
C ARG A 4 -68.96 -2.15 -37.21
N PHE A 5 -68.85 -2.71 -36.03
CA PHE A 5 -67.80 -2.30 -35.06
C PHE A 5 -66.51 -3.03 -35.39
N GLY A 6 -65.44 -2.29 -35.71
CA GLY A 6 -64.07 -2.82 -35.82
C GLY A 6 -63.37 -2.77 -34.48
N LEU A 7 -62.94 -3.93 -34.00
CA LEU A 7 -61.98 -4.01 -32.85
C LEU A 7 -60.59 -3.66 -33.35
N ALA A 8 -60.05 -2.58 -32.84
CA ALA A 8 -58.59 -2.27 -32.96
C ALA A 8 -57.86 -2.95 -31.80
N ALA A 9 -57.07 -3.96 -32.12
CA ALA A 9 -56.15 -4.58 -31.15
C ALA A 9 -54.91 -3.69 -30.99
N VAL A 10 -54.76 -3.07 -29.84
CA VAL A 10 -53.54 -2.32 -29.47
C VAL A 10 -52.52 -3.32 -28.94
N TRP A 11 -51.48 -3.57 -29.72
CA TRP A 11 -50.28 -4.32 -29.29
C TRP A 11 -49.37 -3.39 -28.48
N CYS A 12 -49.36 -3.62 -27.17
CA CYS A 12 -48.42 -2.95 -26.25
C CYS A 12 -47.07 -3.66 -26.35
N ILE A 13 -46.11 -3.08 -27.08
CA ILE A 13 -44.74 -3.55 -27.11
C ILE A 13 -44.04 -3.07 -25.85
N CYS A 14 -43.88 -3.98 -24.88
CA CYS A 14 -43.11 -3.74 -23.67
C CYS A 14 -41.59 -3.84 -24.01
N THR A 15 -40.95 -2.72 -24.26
CA THR A 15 -39.49 -2.64 -24.41
C THR A 15 -38.86 -2.79 -23.04
N ILE A 16 -38.29 -3.97 -22.78
CA ILE A 16 -37.46 -4.20 -21.58
C ILE A 16 -36.09 -3.46 -21.82
N VAL A 17 -35.94 -2.30 -21.20
CA VAL A 17 -34.66 -1.62 -21.11
C VAL A 17 -33.82 -2.39 -20.06
N VAL A 18 -32.88 -3.20 -20.53
CA VAL A 18 -31.87 -3.81 -19.66
C VAL A 18 -30.84 -2.72 -19.35
N ASP A 19 -30.98 -2.06 -18.19
CA ASP A 19 -29.94 -1.20 -17.64
C ASP A 19 -28.74 -2.07 -17.31
N GLY A 20 -27.82 -2.17 -18.27
CA GLY A 20 -26.50 -2.73 -18.04
C GLY A 20 -25.70 -1.77 -17.14
N SER A 21 -25.78 -1.95 -15.83
CA SER A 21 -24.87 -1.27 -14.90
C SER A 21 -23.45 -1.73 -15.19
N VAL A 22 -22.74 -0.96 -15.99
CA VAL A 22 -21.29 -1.10 -16.14
C VAL A 22 -20.71 -0.71 -14.77
N ALA A 23 -20.22 -1.68 -14.02
CA ALA A 23 -19.48 -1.44 -12.79
C ALA A 23 -18.21 -0.67 -13.17
N THR A 24 -18.26 0.65 -13.15
CA THR A 24 -17.11 1.51 -13.32
C THR A 24 -16.28 1.39 -12.05
N SER A 25 -15.18 0.65 -12.10
CA SER A 25 -14.19 0.65 -11.01
C SER A 25 -13.74 2.09 -10.83
N GLN A 26 -14.05 2.70 -9.67
CA GLN A 26 -13.57 4.03 -9.37
C GLN A 26 -12.04 4.01 -9.39
N PRO A 27 -11.39 4.95 -10.09
CA PRO A 27 -9.94 5.06 -10.04
C PRO A 27 -9.51 5.37 -8.60
N ALA A 28 -8.39 4.76 -8.18
CA ALA A 28 -7.77 5.09 -6.90
C ALA A 28 -7.71 6.60 -6.71
N SER A 29 -8.02 7.09 -5.51
CA SER A 29 -7.98 8.52 -5.24
C SER A 29 -6.59 9.10 -5.61
N ALA A 30 -6.54 10.36 -6.00
CA ALA A 30 -5.29 11.04 -6.36
C ALA A 30 -4.23 10.91 -5.24
N GLU A 31 -4.67 10.81 -4.00
CA GLU A 31 -3.83 10.57 -2.84
C GLU A 31 -3.08 9.23 -2.93
N TYR A 32 -3.79 8.14 -3.24
CA TYR A 32 -3.17 6.81 -3.33
C TYR A 32 -2.34 6.62 -4.60
N GLN A 33 -2.60 7.37 -5.66
CA GLN A 33 -1.69 7.45 -6.81
C GLN A 33 -0.35 8.07 -6.41
N VAL A 34 -0.36 9.15 -5.63
CA VAL A 34 0.85 9.78 -5.10
C VAL A 34 1.58 8.85 -4.14
N LYS A 35 0.87 8.18 -3.22
CA LYS A 35 1.47 7.21 -2.30
C LYS A 35 2.09 6.02 -3.03
N ALA A 36 1.47 5.52 -4.09
CA ALA A 36 2.04 4.46 -4.94
C ALA A 36 3.39 4.89 -5.53
N ALA A 37 3.48 6.12 -6.05
CA ALA A 37 4.74 6.67 -6.55
C ALA A 37 5.79 6.82 -5.44
N PHE A 38 5.40 7.18 -4.22
CA PHE A 38 6.31 7.21 -3.07
C PHE A 38 6.82 5.82 -2.70
N LEU A 39 5.96 4.80 -2.64
CA LEU A 39 6.39 3.43 -2.35
C LEU A 39 7.42 2.93 -3.37
N TYR A 40 7.18 3.19 -4.66
CA TYR A 40 8.15 2.89 -5.71
C TYR A 40 9.49 3.63 -5.49
N ASN A 41 9.44 4.90 -5.13
CA ASN A 41 10.66 5.67 -4.85
C ASN A 41 11.36 5.19 -3.58
N PHE A 42 10.65 4.77 -2.54
CA PHE A 42 11.27 4.19 -1.35
C PHE A 42 12.05 2.92 -1.73
N ALA A 43 11.51 2.07 -2.59
CA ALA A 43 12.22 0.92 -3.11
C ALA A 43 13.55 1.32 -3.80
N LYS A 44 13.62 2.46 -4.45
CA LYS A 44 14.82 2.94 -5.17
C LYS A 44 15.85 3.64 -4.28
N PHE A 45 15.44 4.17 -3.13
CA PHE A 45 16.29 5.00 -2.26
C PHE A 45 16.61 4.36 -0.91
N VAL A 46 16.20 3.12 -0.72
CA VAL A 46 16.61 2.27 0.39
C VAL A 46 17.44 1.13 -0.16
N GLU A 47 18.48 0.72 0.55
CA GLU A 47 19.34 -0.41 0.22
C GLU A 47 19.00 -1.58 1.14
N TRP A 48 18.80 -2.75 0.56
CA TRP A 48 18.56 -4.02 1.26
C TRP A 48 19.82 -4.86 1.31
N PRO A 49 20.09 -5.53 2.43
CA PRO A 49 21.19 -6.49 2.50
C PRO A 49 20.86 -7.72 1.61
N PRO A 50 21.86 -8.45 1.11
CA PRO A 50 21.63 -9.61 0.25
C PRO A 50 20.68 -10.66 0.83
N GLN A 51 20.65 -10.80 2.16
CA GLN A 51 19.79 -11.73 2.89
C GLN A 51 18.30 -11.40 2.81
N ALA A 52 17.94 -10.19 2.36
CA ALA A 52 16.56 -9.81 2.10
C ALA A 52 15.93 -10.60 0.94
N PHE A 53 16.75 -11.26 0.15
CA PHE A 53 16.32 -11.98 -1.06
C PHE A 53 16.64 -13.47 -0.96
N PRO A 54 15.65 -14.36 -1.21
CA PRO A 54 15.87 -15.81 -1.21
C PRO A 54 16.89 -16.27 -2.25
N SER A 55 16.97 -15.57 -3.39
CA SER A 55 17.94 -15.84 -4.47
C SER A 55 18.32 -14.56 -5.24
N PRO A 56 19.41 -14.59 -6.04
CA PRO A 56 19.80 -13.46 -6.90
C PRO A 56 18.71 -13.01 -7.86
N ASP A 57 17.85 -13.90 -8.32
CA ASP A 57 16.79 -13.61 -9.28
C ASP A 57 15.41 -13.39 -8.66
N SER A 58 15.32 -13.45 -7.31
CA SER A 58 14.05 -13.20 -6.61
C SER A 58 13.54 -11.79 -6.90
N PRO A 59 12.22 -11.62 -7.12
CA PRO A 59 11.63 -10.32 -7.33
C PRO A 59 11.77 -9.44 -6.07
N PHE A 60 11.66 -8.13 -6.26
CA PHE A 60 11.40 -7.20 -5.16
C PHE A 60 9.90 -7.15 -4.91
N THR A 61 9.47 -7.60 -3.74
CA THR A 61 8.04 -7.72 -3.42
C THR A 61 7.60 -6.64 -2.44
N ILE A 62 6.61 -5.84 -2.86
CA ILE A 62 5.89 -4.90 -2.00
C ILE A 62 4.62 -5.61 -1.52
N CYS A 63 4.55 -5.87 -0.22
CA CYS A 63 3.40 -6.50 0.41
C CYS A 63 2.41 -5.45 0.89
N LEU A 64 1.11 -5.72 0.75
CA LEU A 64 0.04 -4.86 1.22
C LEU A 64 -0.77 -5.59 2.31
N ALA A 65 -0.78 -5.04 3.51
CA ALA A 65 -1.77 -5.35 4.53
C ALA A 65 -2.91 -4.33 4.38
N GLY A 66 -4.01 -4.76 3.77
CA GLY A 66 -5.03 -3.86 3.21
C GLY A 66 -4.59 -3.17 1.92
N ASP A 67 -5.51 -3.01 0.98
CA ASP A 67 -5.21 -2.39 -0.33
C ASP A 67 -6.15 -1.23 -0.66
N PRO A 68 -5.77 0.01 -0.30
CA PRO A 68 -6.51 1.20 -0.69
C PRO A 68 -6.10 1.74 -2.06
N PHE A 69 -5.13 1.09 -2.75
CA PHE A 69 -4.55 1.59 -4.00
C PHE A 69 -5.41 1.33 -5.22
N GLU A 70 -6.37 0.38 -5.18
CA GLU A 70 -7.27 0.04 -6.30
C GLU A 70 -6.48 -0.19 -7.62
N GLY A 71 -5.37 -0.91 -7.52
CA GLY A 71 -4.49 -1.22 -8.64
C GLY A 71 -3.52 -0.08 -9.06
N ALA A 72 -3.53 1.08 -8.40
CA ALA A 72 -2.59 2.15 -8.74
C ALA A 72 -1.13 1.73 -8.50
N LEU A 73 -0.86 1.01 -7.39
CA LEU A 73 0.49 0.52 -7.11
C LEU A 73 0.93 -0.52 -8.13
N ASP A 74 0.05 -1.45 -8.51
CA ASP A 74 0.34 -2.47 -9.54
C ASP A 74 0.74 -1.80 -10.86
N ARG A 75 -0.03 -0.80 -11.30
CA ARG A 75 0.29 -0.02 -12.52
C ARG A 75 1.61 0.75 -12.39
N THR A 76 1.90 1.28 -11.20
CA THR A 76 3.14 2.04 -10.97
C THR A 76 4.39 1.16 -11.07
N VAL A 77 4.30 -0.11 -10.64
CA VAL A 77 5.47 -1.02 -10.64
C VAL A 77 5.50 -1.98 -11.83
N GLN A 78 4.46 -1.99 -12.65
CA GLN A 78 4.36 -2.90 -13.79
C GLN A 78 5.51 -2.70 -14.79
N GLY A 79 6.31 -3.73 -15.00
CA GLY A 79 7.46 -3.69 -15.93
C GLY A 79 8.70 -2.97 -15.36
N GLU A 80 8.62 -2.41 -14.17
CA GLU A 80 9.75 -1.77 -13.51
C GLU A 80 10.73 -2.79 -12.92
N LEU A 81 12.01 -2.42 -12.94
CA LEU A 81 13.10 -3.22 -12.39
C LEU A 81 13.84 -2.42 -11.31
N LEU A 82 14.17 -3.08 -10.22
CA LEU A 82 15.08 -2.59 -9.20
C LEU A 82 16.31 -3.51 -9.16
N ASP A 83 17.48 -2.99 -9.52
CA ASP A 83 18.73 -3.78 -9.60
C ASP A 83 18.54 -5.10 -10.39
N ARG A 84 17.86 -5.02 -11.54
CA ARG A 84 17.48 -6.12 -12.43
C ARG A 84 16.41 -7.08 -11.86
N ARG A 85 15.88 -6.83 -10.67
CA ARG A 85 14.78 -7.59 -10.07
C ARG A 85 13.44 -7.01 -10.50
N PRO A 86 12.50 -7.80 -10.98
CA PRO A 86 11.15 -7.31 -11.25
C PRO A 86 10.48 -6.89 -9.93
N LEU A 87 9.74 -5.76 -9.97
CA LEU A 87 8.90 -5.36 -8.85
C LEU A 87 7.56 -6.08 -8.92
N MET A 88 7.11 -6.56 -7.76
CA MET A 88 5.82 -7.25 -7.62
C MET A 88 5.03 -6.70 -6.43
N VAL A 89 3.72 -6.71 -6.56
CA VAL A 89 2.79 -6.38 -5.47
C VAL A 89 2.13 -7.68 -5.00
N ARG A 90 2.13 -7.90 -3.69
CA ARG A 90 1.47 -9.05 -3.06
C ARG A 90 0.53 -8.57 -1.96
N ARG A 91 -0.74 -8.94 -2.06
CA ARG A 91 -1.71 -8.72 -0.98
C ARG A 91 -1.59 -9.83 0.02
N ILE A 92 -1.46 -9.48 1.29
CA ILE A 92 -1.31 -10.45 2.37
C ILE A 92 -2.45 -10.33 3.37
N ILE A 93 -2.84 -11.46 3.92
CA ILE A 93 -3.65 -11.50 5.13
C ILE A 93 -2.67 -11.28 6.29
N PRO A 94 -2.89 -10.25 7.13
CA PRO A 94 -1.89 -9.78 8.08
C PRO A 94 -1.36 -10.83 9.04
N ALA A 95 -0.07 -10.68 9.36
CA ALA A 95 0.74 -11.38 10.36
C ALA A 95 1.21 -12.81 10.00
N GLU A 96 0.60 -13.52 9.05
CA GLU A 96 0.95 -14.93 8.85
C GLU A 96 2.14 -15.18 7.94
N ASP A 97 2.44 -14.29 6.98
CA ASP A 97 3.53 -14.54 6.05
C ASP A 97 4.19 -13.29 5.48
N LEU A 98 5.16 -12.74 6.21
CA LEU A 98 6.03 -11.67 5.72
C LEU A 98 7.23 -12.19 4.91
N ARG A 99 7.38 -13.50 4.75
CA ARG A 99 8.50 -14.08 4.00
C ARG A 99 8.49 -13.62 2.56
N GLY A 100 9.64 -13.19 2.09
CA GLY A 100 9.81 -12.68 0.74
C GLY A 100 9.22 -11.29 0.48
N CYS A 101 8.73 -10.59 1.52
CA CYS A 101 8.46 -9.15 1.45
C CYS A 101 9.76 -8.38 1.68
N GLN A 102 10.09 -7.44 0.82
CA GLN A 102 11.12 -6.44 1.06
C GLN A 102 10.53 -5.14 1.61
N MET A 103 9.29 -4.87 1.27
CA MET A 103 8.54 -3.74 1.80
C MET A 103 7.14 -4.20 2.21
N ILE A 104 6.60 -3.66 3.30
CA ILE A 104 5.20 -3.84 3.67
C ILE A 104 4.54 -2.49 3.91
N TYR A 105 3.43 -2.28 3.23
CA TYR A 105 2.53 -1.18 3.50
C TYR A 105 1.37 -1.66 4.37
N VAL A 106 1.10 -0.93 5.45
CA VAL A 106 -0.01 -1.19 6.39
C VAL A 106 -1.07 -0.12 6.20
N ALA A 107 -2.21 -0.51 5.67
CA ALA A 107 -3.31 0.39 5.43
C ALA A 107 -3.99 0.85 6.73
N PRO A 108 -4.63 2.04 6.76
CA PRO A 108 -5.28 2.56 7.97
C PRO A 108 -6.36 1.65 8.55
N ASN A 109 -7.05 0.87 7.72
CA ASN A 109 -8.06 -0.10 8.17
C ASN A 109 -7.46 -1.32 8.90
N GLU A 110 -6.14 -1.56 8.76
CA GLU A 110 -5.39 -2.61 9.45
C GLU A 110 -4.71 -2.11 10.74
N ASN A 111 -5.07 -0.93 11.23
CA ASN A 111 -4.44 -0.29 12.40
C ASN A 111 -4.39 -1.20 13.65
N ARG A 112 -5.41 -2.04 13.86
CA ARG A 112 -5.45 -2.98 15.01
C ARG A 112 -4.35 -4.04 14.96
N ARG A 113 -3.80 -4.30 13.77
CA ARG A 113 -2.74 -5.28 13.52
C ARG A 113 -1.39 -4.64 13.21
N SER A 114 -1.35 -3.29 13.20
CA SER A 114 -0.14 -2.53 12.88
C SER A 114 1.03 -2.96 13.76
N ALA A 115 0.85 -2.98 15.08
CA ALA A 115 1.88 -3.39 16.03
C ALA A 115 2.35 -4.84 15.79
N GLU A 116 1.43 -5.79 15.56
CA GLU A 116 1.77 -7.20 15.28
C GLU A 116 2.61 -7.33 14.00
N ILE A 117 2.25 -6.58 12.94
CA ILE A 117 2.99 -6.57 11.66
C ILE A 117 4.38 -5.97 11.86
N ILE A 118 4.48 -4.86 12.59
CA ILE A 118 5.75 -4.19 12.89
C ILE A 118 6.66 -5.12 13.70
N ASP A 119 6.13 -5.78 14.73
CA ASP A 119 6.87 -6.74 15.55
C ASP A 119 7.36 -7.94 14.71
N ALA A 120 6.51 -8.49 13.85
CA ALA A 120 6.89 -9.58 12.95
C ALA A 120 7.97 -9.16 11.94
N ALA A 121 8.02 -7.90 11.55
CA ALA A 121 9.04 -7.34 10.64
C ALA A 121 10.30 -6.89 11.35
N ALA A 122 10.30 -6.68 12.68
CA ALA A 122 11.30 -5.91 13.43
C ALA A 122 12.76 -6.42 13.28
N ASN A 123 12.97 -7.72 13.09
CA ASN A 123 14.29 -8.35 12.94
C ASN A 123 14.53 -8.88 11.52
N SER A 124 13.75 -8.41 10.57
CA SER A 124 13.85 -8.79 9.17
C SER A 124 14.17 -7.56 8.32
N PRO A 125 14.87 -7.71 7.20
CA PRO A 125 15.18 -6.57 6.33
C PRO A 125 13.95 -6.16 5.50
N ILE A 126 12.89 -5.76 6.20
CA ILE A 126 11.60 -5.36 5.64
C ILE A 126 11.35 -3.88 5.95
N LEU A 127 11.17 -3.07 4.92
CA LEU A 127 10.77 -1.67 5.07
C LEU A 127 9.29 -1.59 5.41
N THR A 128 8.96 -1.20 6.64
CA THR A 128 7.57 -0.99 7.07
C THR A 128 7.12 0.43 6.75
N VAL A 129 5.96 0.55 6.10
CA VAL A 129 5.35 1.83 5.73
C VAL A 129 3.89 1.84 6.19
N GLY A 130 3.46 2.91 6.85
CA GLY A 130 2.08 3.05 7.35
C GLY A 130 1.58 4.49 7.35
N GLU A 131 0.39 4.70 7.94
CA GLU A 131 -0.25 6.02 7.93
C GLU A 131 -0.75 6.47 9.30
N THR A 132 -0.88 5.56 10.26
CA THR A 132 -1.47 5.86 11.56
C THR A 132 -0.52 6.69 12.43
N ASP A 133 -1.08 7.53 13.30
CA ASP A 133 -0.28 8.41 14.16
C ASP A 133 0.65 7.66 15.11
N SER A 134 0.27 6.46 15.52
CA SER A 134 1.08 5.59 16.38
C SER A 134 2.20 4.86 15.66
N PHE A 135 2.16 4.74 14.32
CA PHE A 135 3.00 3.85 13.52
C PHE A 135 4.50 3.95 13.81
N ILE A 136 5.03 5.18 13.87
CA ILE A 136 6.45 5.41 14.19
C ILE A 136 6.75 5.03 15.65
N ASN A 137 5.84 5.32 16.58
CA ASN A 137 6.00 5.01 18.01
C ASN A 137 5.92 3.50 18.27
N GLU A 138 5.19 2.76 17.45
CA GLU A 138 5.12 1.30 17.45
C GLU A 138 6.38 0.64 16.87
N GLY A 139 7.29 1.41 16.32
CA GLY A 139 8.55 0.91 15.73
C GLY A 139 8.57 0.87 14.21
N GLY A 140 7.55 1.38 13.55
CA GLY A 140 7.51 1.50 12.09
C GLY A 140 8.60 2.40 11.53
N ILE A 141 9.00 2.18 10.29
CA ILE A 141 10.14 2.87 9.67
C ILE A 141 9.70 4.14 8.94
N ILE A 142 8.68 4.06 8.07
CA ILE A 142 8.17 5.21 7.33
C ILE A 142 6.69 5.41 7.61
N ARG A 143 6.27 6.65 7.84
CA ARG A 143 4.88 7.02 7.99
C ARG A 143 4.50 8.10 6.99
N PHE A 144 3.42 7.89 6.23
CA PHE A 144 2.80 8.97 5.48
C PHE A 144 2.04 9.91 6.40
N VAL A 145 2.18 11.20 6.13
CA VAL A 145 1.49 12.28 6.84
C VAL A 145 0.79 13.17 5.83
N ARG A 146 -0.46 13.48 6.08
CA ARG A 146 -1.23 14.43 5.28
C ARG A 146 -1.29 15.77 6.00
N SER A 147 -0.76 16.81 5.37
CA SER A 147 -0.79 18.18 5.89
C SER A 147 -0.95 19.18 4.76
N GLY A 148 -1.85 20.16 4.92
CA GLY A 148 -2.08 21.20 3.92
C GLY A 148 -2.47 20.68 2.53
N GLY A 149 -3.17 19.55 2.44
CA GLY A 149 -3.54 18.93 1.17
C GLY A 149 -2.39 18.22 0.44
N ARG A 150 -1.23 18.11 1.06
CA ARG A 150 -0.03 17.44 0.51
C ARG A 150 0.31 16.19 1.31
N ILE A 151 0.93 15.23 0.64
CA ILE A 151 1.50 14.04 1.27
C ILE A 151 2.97 14.31 1.60
N HIS A 152 3.31 14.17 2.86
CA HIS A 152 4.66 14.16 3.41
C HIS A 152 4.93 12.78 3.99
N PHE A 153 6.15 12.56 4.46
CA PHE A 153 6.48 11.33 5.16
C PHE A 153 7.51 11.56 6.24
N GLN A 154 7.38 10.79 7.29
CA GLN A 154 8.31 10.73 8.41
C GLN A 154 9.15 9.48 8.28
N ILE A 155 10.41 9.54 8.74
CA ILE A 155 11.30 8.38 8.80
C ILE A 155 11.86 8.24 10.22
N ASN A 156 11.83 7.01 10.71
CA ASN A 156 12.54 6.56 11.89
C ASN A 156 13.83 5.84 11.46
N PRO A 157 14.97 6.53 11.39
CA PRO A 157 16.22 5.93 10.92
C PRO A 157 16.73 4.82 11.86
N ASP A 158 16.48 4.93 13.16
CA ASP A 158 16.89 3.92 14.13
C ASP A 158 16.15 2.59 13.91
N ALA A 159 14.86 2.65 13.50
CA ALA A 159 14.12 1.47 13.11
C ALA A 159 14.63 0.86 11.81
N ALA A 160 15.01 1.68 10.83
CA ALA A 160 15.62 1.21 9.58
C ALA A 160 16.94 0.50 9.83
N GLU A 161 17.82 1.05 10.70
CA GLU A 161 19.09 0.42 11.08
C GLU A 161 18.87 -0.93 11.77
N ARG A 162 17.90 -1.04 12.69
CA ARG A 162 17.56 -2.32 13.33
C ARG A 162 17.09 -3.37 12.32
N ALA A 163 16.39 -2.95 11.28
CA ALA A 163 15.98 -3.80 10.15
C ALA A 163 17.14 -4.06 9.15
N SER A 164 18.36 -3.62 9.44
CA SER A 164 19.52 -3.73 8.54
C SER A 164 19.31 -3.04 7.18
N LEU A 165 18.48 -2.00 7.14
CA LEU A 165 18.21 -1.20 5.95
C LEU A 165 19.02 0.09 5.96
N ARG A 166 19.53 0.49 4.80
CA ARG A 166 20.22 1.76 4.63
C ARG A 166 19.34 2.75 3.86
N VAL A 167 18.92 3.79 4.53
CA VAL A 167 18.14 4.87 3.89
C VAL A 167 19.09 5.89 3.28
N SER A 168 18.94 6.18 1.99
CA SER A 168 19.83 7.14 1.32
C SER A 168 19.70 8.54 1.92
N ALA A 169 20.83 9.29 1.95
CA ALA A 169 20.83 10.68 2.40
C ALA A 169 19.87 11.57 1.58
N ARG A 170 19.61 11.21 0.32
CA ARG A 170 18.66 11.92 -0.51
C ARG A 170 17.22 11.75 0.00
N LEU A 171 16.83 10.54 0.40
CA LEU A 171 15.50 10.28 0.95
C LEU A 171 15.35 10.94 2.32
N LEU A 172 16.37 10.86 3.18
CA LEU A 172 16.36 11.48 4.51
C LEU A 172 16.19 13.00 4.45
N ARG A 173 16.75 13.67 3.44
CA ARG A 173 16.57 15.14 3.27
C ARG A 173 15.15 15.55 2.88
N LEU A 174 14.33 14.64 2.37
CA LEU A 174 12.94 14.88 1.97
C LEU A 174 11.95 14.52 3.07
N ALA A 175 12.42 13.90 4.15
CA ALA A 175 11.60 13.38 5.23
C ALA A 175 11.68 14.26 6.48
N ASP A 176 10.61 14.22 7.27
CA ASP A 176 10.66 14.63 8.66
C ASP A 176 11.26 13.49 9.48
N ILE A 177 12.44 13.71 10.06
CA ILE A 177 13.13 12.69 10.86
C ILE A 177 12.51 12.61 12.25
N VAL A 178 12.03 11.43 12.62
CA VAL A 178 11.43 11.16 13.93
C VAL A 178 12.19 10.05 14.62
N ARG A 179 12.65 10.32 15.84
CA ARG A 179 13.23 9.33 16.76
C ARG A 179 12.32 9.21 17.97
N PRO A 180 11.49 8.17 18.05
CA PRO A 180 10.70 7.95 19.26
C PRO A 180 11.63 7.83 20.46
N ARG A 181 11.30 8.53 21.56
CA ARG A 181 12.01 8.26 22.80
C ARG A 181 11.75 6.81 23.17
N GLN A 182 12.79 5.99 23.18
CA GLN A 182 12.67 4.66 23.78
C GLN A 182 12.15 4.87 25.20
N GLY A 183 10.97 4.35 25.49
CA GLY A 183 10.36 4.48 26.80
C GLY A 183 11.37 4.06 27.85
N ALA A 184 11.61 4.93 28.82
CA ALA A 184 12.36 4.59 30.04
C ALA A 184 11.78 3.27 30.54
N GLY A 185 12.59 2.22 30.55
CA GLY A 185 12.17 0.89 30.95
C GLY A 185 11.43 1.00 32.27
N VAL A 186 10.25 0.40 32.30
CA VAL A 186 9.53 0.16 33.55
C VAL A 186 10.44 -0.74 34.37
N ILE A 187 11.22 -0.12 35.28
CA ILE A 187 11.92 -0.84 36.33
C ILE A 187 10.81 -1.42 37.21
N ARG A 188 10.61 -2.71 37.14
CA ARG A 188 9.85 -3.49 38.13
C ARG A 188 10.77 -3.93 39.23
#